data_5fa503f57978ae75e9ff6e7c850ab003
#
_entry.id   5fa503f57978ae75e9ff6e7c850ab003
#
_cell.length_a   1.000
_cell.length_b   1.000
_cell.length_c   1.000
_cell.angle_alpha   90.00
_cell.angle_beta   90.00
_cell.angle_gamma   90.00
#
_symmetry.space_group_name_H-M   'P 1'
#
loop_
_entity.id
_entity.type
_entity.pdbx_description
1 polymer ?
#
loop_
_entity_poly.entity_id
_entity_poly.type
_entity_poly.pdbx_seq_one_letter_code
_entity_poly.pdbx_strand_id
1 'polypeptide(L)'
;MYNNRGLVIKKWLESVYTDGSKYFISNPLPKRGEIIKIYLRIYDDSPVKDIYFKPIINGTDLPFKMKKEYVKNGLVYYSIKIVVHENILKYQFFLVTKDKIY
;
A
#
# COMPACT_ATOMS: atom_id res chain seq x y z
N MET A 1 -2.48 -16.69 25.79
CA MET A 1 -2.23 -16.73 25.25
C MET A 1 -1.67 -16.93 24.70
N TYR A 2 -1.53 -17.08 24.56
CA TYR A 2 -0.83 -17.34 24.01
C TYR A 2 -0.22 -16.73 23.65
N ASN A 3 -0.08 -16.46 23.75
CA ASN A 3 0.40 -15.87 23.47
C ASN A 3 0.79 -15.73 22.48
N ASN A 4 0.67 -15.94 22.07
CA ASN A 4 1.10 -15.54 21.15
C ASN A 4 1.16 -14.17 20.83
N ARG A 5 1.93 -13.71 21.19
CA ARG A 5 2.24 -12.34 21.31
C ARG A 5 2.41 -11.60 20.04
N GLY A 6 3.05 -12.16 19.09
CA GLY A 6 3.24 -11.59 17.77
C GLY A 6 1.92 -11.28 17.09
N LEU A 7 0.97 -12.15 17.27
CA LEU A 7 -0.36 -11.95 16.70
C LEU A 7 -1.04 -10.74 17.29
N VAL A 8 -0.95 -10.60 18.60
CA VAL A 8 -1.58 -9.48 19.28
C VAL A 8 -0.99 -8.17 18.82
N ILE A 9 0.33 -8.08 18.77
CA ILE A 9 1.03 -6.85 18.44
C ILE A 9 0.81 -6.46 16.98
N LYS A 10 0.70 -7.44 16.09
CA LYS A 10 0.61 -7.18 14.66
C LYS A 10 -0.82 -7.09 14.14
N LYS A 11 -1.79 -6.92 15.01
CA LYS A 11 -3.18 -6.91 14.59
C LYS A 11 -3.47 -5.84 13.55
N TRP A 12 -2.92 -4.65 13.70
CA TRP A 12 -3.10 -3.60 12.72
C TRP A 12 -2.48 -3.97 11.37
N LEU A 13 -1.40 -4.76 11.39
CA LEU A 13 -0.75 -5.18 10.16
C LEU A 13 -1.64 -6.10 9.34
N GLU A 14 -2.48 -6.89 10.02
CA GLU A 14 -3.43 -7.76 9.35
C GLU A 14 -4.52 -6.97 8.63
N SER A 15 -4.71 -5.71 8.99
CA SER A 15 -5.70 -4.84 8.36
C SER A 15 -5.21 -4.26 7.04
N VAL A 16 -3.92 -4.34 6.78
CA VAL A 16 -3.34 -3.82 5.54
C VAL A 16 -3.88 -4.65 4.38
N TYR A 17 -4.50 -3.97 3.42
CA TYR A 17 -5.10 -4.68 2.31
C TYR A 17 -5.02 -3.87 1.03
N THR A 18 -4.65 -4.56 -0.02
CA THR A 18 -4.73 -4.09 -1.38
C THR A 18 -4.74 -5.31 -2.29
N ASP A 19 -5.30 -5.17 -3.47
CA ASP A 19 -5.27 -6.24 -4.46
C ASP A 19 -5.34 -5.65 -5.86
N GLY A 20 -5.33 -6.51 -6.88
CA GLY A 20 -5.34 -6.06 -8.26
C GLY A 20 -6.72 -5.77 -8.83
N SER A 21 -7.75 -5.73 -8.00
CA SER A 21 -9.10 -5.50 -8.48
C SER A 21 -9.37 -4.02 -8.73
N LYS A 22 -10.46 -3.72 -9.39
CA LYS A 22 -10.86 -2.34 -9.67
C LYS A 22 -11.19 -1.54 -8.42
N TYR A 23 -11.32 -2.19 -7.27
CA TYR A 23 -11.54 -1.49 -6.01
C TYR A 23 -10.24 -0.87 -5.48
N PHE A 24 -9.10 -1.40 -5.88
CA PHE A 24 -7.79 -0.92 -5.41
C PHE A 24 -6.88 -0.45 -6.54
N ILE A 25 -7.26 -0.68 -7.76
CA ILE A 25 -6.53 -0.17 -8.94
C ILE A 25 -7.56 0.40 -9.90
N SER A 26 -7.36 1.65 -10.29
CA SER A 26 -8.33 2.35 -11.15
C SER A 26 -8.53 1.66 -12.50
N ASN A 27 -7.51 0.96 -12.99
CA ASN A 27 -7.61 0.13 -14.19
C ASN A 27 -6.79 -1.14 -13.99
N PRO A 28 -7.44 -2.29 -13.72
CA PRO A 28 -6.72 -3.55 -13.50
C PRO A 28 -5.96 -4.09 -14.71
N LEU A 29 -6.32 -3.64 -15.91
CA LEU A 29 -5.65 -4.06 -17.14
C LEU A 29 -5.06 -2.84 -17.84
N PRO A 30 -4.06 -2.18 -17.23
CA PRO A 30 -3.55 -0.93 -17.76
C PRO A 30 -2.69 -1.16 -18.99
N LYS A 31 -2.68 -0.15 -19.85
CA LYS A 31 -1.81 -0.13 -21.03
C LYS A 31 -0.58 0.70 -20.71
N ARG A 32 0.50 0.39 -21.41
CA ARG A 32 1.74 1.14 -21.29
C ARG A 32 1.48 2.61 -21.58
N GLY A 33 2.02 3.47 -20.71
CA GLY A 33 1.85 4.92 -20.83
C GLY A 33 0.62 5.45 -20.12
N GLU A 34 -0.25 4.58 -19.65
CA GLU A 34 -1.46 4.97 -18.97
C GLU A 34 -1.15 5.36 -17.53
N ILE A 35 -1.92 6.32 -16.98
CA ILE A 35 -1.81 6.72 -15.59
C ILE A 35 -2.87 5.96 -14.82
N ILE A 36 -2.46 5.23 -13.78
CA ILE A 36 -3.39 4.52 -12.91
C ILE A 36 -3.22 4.97 -11.48
N LYS A 37 -4.24 4.70 -10.68
CA LYS A 37 -4.24 5.02 -9.26
C LYS A 37 -4.36 3.72 -8.48
N ILE A 38 -3.46 3.55 -7.50
CA ILE A 38 -3.40 2.36 -6.67
C ILE A 38 -3.75 2.74 -5.25
N TYR A 39 -4.58 1.94 -4.59
CA TYR A 39 -5.03 2.14 -3.22
C TYR A 39 -4.51 1.05 -2.30
N LEU A 40 -4.31 1.44 -1.05
CA LEU A 40 -4.03 0.52 0.06
C LEU A 40 -4.80 1.01 1.27
N ARG A 41 -5.42 0.10 2.01
CA ARG A 41 -6.17 0.48 3.21
C ARG A 41 -5.56 -0.16 4.45
N ILE A 42 -5.75 0.50 5.59
CA ILE A 42 -5.23 0.06 6.87
C ILE A 42 -6.13 0.63 7.98
N TYR A 43 -6.14 -0.01 9.14
CA TYR A 43 -6.89 0.51 10.29
C TYR A 43 -6.50 1.94 10.61
N ASP A 44 -7.51 2.75 10.95
CA ASP A 44 -7.32 4.15 11.31
C ASP A 44 -6.45 4.31 12.56
N ASP A 45 -6.53 3.38 13.48
CA ASP A 45 -5.78 3.42 14.74
C ASP A 45 -4.42 2.72 14.67
N SER A 46 -3.92 2.44 13.49
CA SER A 46 -2.61 1.83 13.34
C SER A 46 -1.48 2.80 13.72
N PRO A 47 -0.30 2.29 14.09
CA PRO A 47 0.84 3.15 14.40
C PRO A 47 1.58 3.65 13.17
N VAL A 48 1.08 3.38 11.97
CA VAL A 48 1.73 3.75 10.72
C VAL A 48 1.66 5.26 10.52
N LYS A 49 2.82 5.85 10.23
CA LYS A 49 2.93 7.27 9.94
C LYS A 49 2.90 7.55 8.45
N ASP A 50 3.62 6.73 7.69
CA ASP A 50 3.76 6.90 6.24
C ASP A 50 3.75 5.55 5.56
N ILE A 51 3.26 5.54 4.33
CA ILE A 51 3.29 4.37 3.47
C ILE A 51 3.97 4.76 2.17
N TYR A 52 4.92 3.93 1.73
CA TYR A 52 5.65 4.14 0.49
C TYR A 52 5.35 3.03 -0.49
N PHE A 53 5.22 3.41 -1.73
CA PHE A 53 5.02 2.50 -2.87
C PHE A 53 6.32 2.43 -3.65
N LYS A 54 6.84 1.24 -3.87
CA LYS A 54 8.06 1.05 -4.65
C LYS A 54 7.78 0.17 -5.86
N PRO A 55 7.83 0.70 -7.08
CA PRO A 55 7.74 -0.13 -8.26
C PRO A 55 9.00 -0.97 -8.41
N ILE A 56 8.85 -2.17 -8.96
CA ILE A 56 9.97 -3.08 -9.20
C ILE A 56 10.11 -3.21 -10.71
N ILE A 57 10.93 -2.36 -11.30
CA ILE A 57 11.16 -2.37 -12.75
C ILE A 57 12.58 -2.83 -13.04
N ASN A 58 13.57 -2.10 -12.54
CA ASN A 58 14.97 -2.38 -12.84
C ASN A 58 15.84 -2.46 -11.59
N GLY A 59 15.22 -2.57 -10.41
CA GLY A 59 15.96 -2.68 -9.17
C GLY A 59 16.55 -1.38 -8.66
N THR A 60 16.42 -0.31 -9.40
CA THR A 60 16.96 1.00 -9.01
C THR A 60 15.89 2.01 -8.67
N ASP A 61 14.64 1.59 -8.69
CA ASP A 61 13.54 2.50 -8.47
C ASP A 61 13.45 2.92 -7.03
N LEU A 62 13.20 4.21 -6.82
CA LEU A 62 13.04 4.76 -5.49
C LEU A 62 11.58 4.65 -5.05
N PRO A 63 11.35 4.50 -3.74
CA PRO A 63 9.97 4.48 -3.24
C PRO A 63 9.33 5.86 -3.31
N PHE A 64 8.03 5.88 -3.52
CA PHE A 64 7.23 7.10 -3.56
C PHE A 64 6.25 7.10 -2.40
N LYS A 65 6.14 8.23 -1.72
CA LYS A 65 5.23 8.36 -0.58
C LYS A 65 3.79 8.36 -1.07
N MET A 66 2.97 7.52 -0.47
CA MET A 66 1.55 7.48 -0.79
C MET A 66 0.82 8.60 -0.06
N LYS A 67 -0.28 9.05 -0.66
CA LYS A 67 -1.10 10.11 -0.11
C LYS A 67 -2.22 9.51 0.72
N LYS A 68 -2.44 10.06 1.92
CA LYS A 68 -3.60 9.71 2.71
C LYS A 68 -4.82 10.35 2.07
N GLU A 69 -5.70 9.52 1.52
CA GLU A 69 -6.78 10.00 0.69
C GLU A 69 -8.05 10.28 1.49
N TYR A 70 -8.54 9.29 2.24
CA TYR A 70 -9.75 9.45 3.02
C TYR A 70 -9.87 8.34 4.06
N VAL A 71 -10.80 8.53 4.99
CA VAL A 71 -11.12 7.55 6.04
C VAL A 71 -12.57 7.13 5.86
N LYS A 72 -12.81 5.81 5.93
CA LYS A 72 -14.16 5.28 5.79
C LYS A 72 -14.29 4.02 6.66
N ASN A 73 -15.29 4.02 7.54
CA ASN A 73 -15.59 2.86 8.39
C ASN A 73 -14.39 2.38 9.19
N GLY A 74 -13.60 3.30 9.75
CA GLY A 74 -12.44 2.96 10.56
C GLY A 74 -11.23 2.52 9.76
N LEU A 75 -11.25 2.69 8.45
CA LEU A 75 -10.15 2.35 7.57
C LEU A 75 -9.65 3.61 6.89
N VAL A 76 -8.33 3.75 6.82
CA VAL A 76 -7.67 4.82 6.08
C VAL A 76 -7.24 4.29 4.73
N TYR A 77 -7.58 5.04 3.69
CA TYR A 77 -7.20 4.68 2.32
C TYR A 77 -6.07 5.58 1.86
N TYR A 78 -4.98 4.97 1.48
CA TYR A 78 -3.84 5.65 0.89
C TYR A 78 -3.84 5.39 -0.61
N SER A 79 -3.34 6.35 -1.37
CA SER A 79 -3.32 6.23 -2.82
C SER A 79 -2.04 6.78 -3.42
N ILE A 80 -1.77 6.35 -4.64
CA ILE A 80 -0.68 6.89 -5.45
C ILE A 80 -1.07 6.78 -6.92
N LYS A 81 -0.68 7.80 -7.69
CA LYS A 81 -0.82 7.78 -9.14
C LYS A 81 0.51 7.42 -9.76
N ILE A 82 0.50 6.49 -10.69
CA ILE A 82 1.72 6.07 -11.36
C ILE A 82 1.48 5.95 -12.88
N VAL A 83 2.55 6.08 -13.63
CA VAL A 83 2.53 5.84 -15.07
C VAL A 83 2.99 4.41 -15.30
N VAL A 84 2.24 3.68 -16.10
CA VAL A 84 2.55 2.28 -16.40
C VAL A 84 3.61 2.24 -17.50
N HIS A 85 4.78 1.69 -17.18
CA HIS A 85 5.89 1.59 -18.13
C HIS A 85 5.99 0.24 -18.79
N GLU A 86 5.40 -0.79 -18.20
CA GLU A 86 5.48 -2.15 -18.68
C GLU A 86 4.12 -2.83 -18.62
N ASN A 87 3.96 -3.91 -19.37
CA ASN A 87 2.71 -4.66 -19.38
C ASN A 87 2.44 -5.34 -18.05
N ILE A 88 3.49 -5.69 -17.32
CA ILE A 88 3.36 -6.30 -16.00
C ILE A 88 3.85 -5.30 -14.97
N LEU A 89 3.00 -4.99 -14.01
CA LEU A 89 3.33 -4.05 -12.95
C LEU A 89 3.63 -4.84 -11.69
N LYS A 90 4.86 -4.74 -11.20
CA LYS A 90 5.28 -5.32 -9.93
C LYS A 90 5.65 -4.20 -8.98
N TYR A 91 5.28 -4.35 -7.70
CA TYR A 91 5.55 -3.31 -6.71
C TYR A 91 5.53 -3.88 -5.30
N GLN A 92 6.05 -3.09 -4.39
CA GLN A 92 6.06 -3.39 -2.97
C GLN A 92 5.59 -2.17 -2.19
N PHE A 93 5.18 -2.40 -0.96
CA PHE A 93 4.81 -1.32 -0.05
C PHE A 93 5.70 -1.36 1.17
N PHE A 94 6.05 -0.18 1.68
CA PHE A 94 6.77 -0.05 2.94
C PHE A 94 5.91 0.76 3.89
N LEU A 95 5.67 0.22 5.07
CA LEU A 95 4.87 0.87 6.09
C LEU A 95 5.81 1.35 7.19
N VAL A 96 5.85 2.66 7.40
CA VAL A 96 6.78 3.27 8.33
C VAL A 96 6.05 3.62 9.61
N THR A 97 6.52 3.06 10.73
CA THR A 97 6.06 3.44 12.05
C THR A 97 7.15 4.26 12.73
N LYS A 98 6.91 4.66 13.96
CA LYS A 98 7.89 5.40 14.73
C LYS A 98 9.21 4.64 14.87
N ASP A 99 9.12 3.32 15.02
CA ASP A 99 10.27 2.50 15.37
C ASP A 99 10.74 1.55 14.26
N LYS A 100 9.94 1.34 13.23
CA LYS A 100 10.20 0.22 12.34
C LYS A 100 9.63 0.44 10.95
N ILE A 101 10.18 -0.28 9.96
CA ILE A 101 9.66 -0.33 8.59
C ILE A 101 9.22 -1.77 8.32
N TYR A 102 8.01 -1.91 7.82
CA TYR A 102 7.44 -3.23 7.51
C TYR A 102 7.40 -3.53 6.02
#